data_3a768d58c0df3c79b61c906f0c8ee3a0
#
_entry.id   3a768d58c0df3c79b61c906f0c8ee3a0
#
_cell.length_a   1.000
_cell.length_b   1.000
_cell.length_c   1.000
_cell.angle_alpha   90.00
_cell.angle_beta   90.00
_cell.angle_gamma   90.00
#
_symmetry.space_group_name_H-M   'P 1'
#
loop_
_entity.id
_entity.type
_entity.pdbx_description
1 polymer ?
#
loop_
_entity_poly.entity_id
_entity_poly.type
_entity_poly.pdbx_seq_one_letter_code
_entity_poly.pdbx_strand_id
1 'polypeptide(L)'
;GQLADEATVKLMAEKGIWWSLQPFLDDEESIPFPEGSANRLKQLEMTNGTDNAYQLAKKYKVKLAWGTDCLFDPSLALKQGKQLSKMTKWFTPFESLKMATSGNAELLAKSGKRNPYPSGKLGEISQGAYADLILVDGNPLENLKLVEDPENNFKLIMKNGVIYKNTLK
;
A
#
# COMPACT_ATOMS: atom_id res chain seq x y z
N GLY A 1 -5.60 -13.46 -4.91
CA GLY A 1 -4.36 -13.07 -5.58
C GLY A 1 -3.12 -13.81 -5.07
N GLN A 2 -3.06 -14.11 -3.78
CA GLN A 2 -1.88 -14.73 -3.14
C GLN A 2 -1.56 -16.15 -3.63
N LEU A 3 -2.55 -16.85 -4.17
CA LEU A 3 -2.39 -18.22 -4.70
C LEU A 3 -2.12 -18.27 -6.21
N ALA A 4 -1.74 -17.15 -6.83
CA ALA A 4 -1.42 -17.11 -8.24
C ALA A 4 -0.16 -17.92 -8.54
N ASP A 5 -0.22 -18.73 -9.60
CA ASP A 5 0.94 -19.46 -10.10
C ASP A 5 1.84 -18.61 -10.99
N GLU A 6 3.03 -19.11 -11.27
CA GLU A 6 4.04 -18.40 -12.05
C GLU A 6 3.59 -18.13 -13.50
N ALA A 7 2.86 -19.05 -14.13
CA ALA A 7 2.37 -18.88 -15.49
C ALA A 7 1.35 -17.74 -15.59
N THR A 8 0.43 -17.67 -14.63
CA THR A 8 -0.54 -16.59 -14.53
C THR A 8 0.15 -15.23 -14.33
N VAL A 9 1.13 -15.16 -13.43
CA VAL A 9 1.84 -13.89 -13.15
C VAL A 9 2.65 -13.42 -14.37
N LYS A 10 3.28 -14.35 -15.10
CA LYS A 10 3.98 -14.04 -16.35
C LYS A 10 3.01 -13.48 -17.39
N LEU A 11 1.84 -14.09 -17.56
CA LEU A 11 0.82 -13.60 -18.48
C LEU A 11 0.32 -12.20 -18.07
N MET A 12 0.16 -11.95 -16.78
CA MET A 12 -0.21 -10.60 -16.27
C MET A 12 0.82 -9.54 -16.68
N ALA A 13 2.11 -9.86 -16.55
CA ALA A 13 3.19 -8.97 -16.96
C ALA A 13 3.17 -8.70 -18.47
N GLU A 14 3.04 -9.75 -19.28
CA GLU A 14 2.95 -9.67 -20.75
C GLU A 14 1.75 -8.82 -21.22
N LYS A 15 0.65 -8.91 -20.53
CA LYS A 15 -0.58 -8.14 -20.83
C LYS A 15 -0.64 -6.77 -20.18
N GLY A 16 0.35 -6.39 -19.38
CA GLY A 16 0.37 -5.11 -18.66
C GLY A 16 -0.76 -4.96 -17.63
N ILE A 17 -1.20 -6.07 -17.05
CA ILE A 17 -2.26 -6.10 -16.04
C ILE A 17 -1.69 -5.61 -14.71
N TRP A 18 -2.43 -4.74 -14.03
CA TRP A 18 -2.13 -4.33 -12.67
C TRP A 18 -2.58 -5.38 -11.67
N TRP A 19 -1.75 -5.59 -10.66
CA TRP A 19 -2.06 -6.50 -9.57
C TRP A 19 -2.18 -5.73 -8.25
N SER A 20 -3.38 -5.66 -7.71
CA SER A 20 -3.61 -5.10 -6.37
C SER A 20 -3.37 -6.20 -5.34
N LEU A 21 -2.28 -6.07 -4.61
CA LEU A 21 -1.89 -6.98 -3.53
C LEU A 21 -1.93 -6.25 -2.19
N GLN A 22 -2.32 -7.00 -1.16
CA GLN A 22 -2.31 -6.57 0.22
C GLN A 22 -1.20 -7.29 0.98
N PRO A 23 -0.50 -6.62 1.92
CA PRO A 23 0.59 -7.23 2.69
C PRO A 23 0.07 -8.07 3.86
N PHE A 24 -0.78 -9.06 3.57
CA PHE A 24 -1.30 -9.96 4.59
C PHE A 24 -0.20 -10.89 5.09
N LEU A 25 0.17 -10.74 6.35
CA LEU A 25 1.12 -11.57 7.07
C LEU A 25 0.42 -12.30 8.20
N ASP A 26 1.02 -13.39 8.65
CA ASP A 26 0.63 -14.05 9.88
C ASP A 26 1.37 -13.38 11.05
N ASP A 27 0.79 -12.36 11.60
CA ASP A 27 1.35 -11.50 12.64
C ASP A 27 0.29 -11.10 13.68
N GLU A 28 0.65 -10.19 14.58
CA GLU A 28 -0.21 -9.70 15.66
C GLU A 28 -1.47 -8.96 15.19
N GLU A 29 -1.58 -8.64 13.91
CA GLU A 29 -2.77 -8.02 13.32
C GLU A 29 -3.69 -9.04 12.65
N SER A 30 -3.32 -10.31 12.65
CA SER A 30 -4.14 -11.39 12.13
C SER A 30 -5.32 -11.69 13.05
N ILE A 31 -6.47 -12.03 12.45
CA ILE A 31 -7.62 -12.51 13.23
C ILE A 31 -7.21 -13.79 13.96
N PRO A 32 -7.37 -13.87 15.29
CA PRO A 32 -6.89 -14.99 16.10
C PRO A 32 -7.86 -16.20 16.01
N PHE A 33 -7.82 -16.91 14.90
CA PHE A 33 -8.55 -18.16 14.77
C PHE A 33 -7.90 -19.27 15.61
N PRO A 34 -8.69 -20.19 16.20
CA PRO A 34 -8.16 -21.34 16.94
C PRO A 34 -7.21 -22.17 16.08
N GLU A 35 -6.09 -22.60 16.67
CA GLU A 35 -5.10 -23.43 15.99
C GLU A 35 -5.76 -24.74 15.48
N GLY A 36 -5.41 -25.15 14.25
CA GLY A 36 -5.98 -26.34 13.60
C GLY A 36 -7.41 -26.17 13.07
N SER A 37 -8.09 -25.04 13.35
CA SER A 37 -9.41 -24.79 12.77
C SER A 37 -9.34 -24.57 11.25
N ALA A 38 -10.43 -24.88 10.53
CA ALA A 38 -10.51 -24.67 9.09
C ALA A 38 -10.23 -23.21 8.67
N ASN A 39 -10.70 -22.25 9.48
CA ASN A 39 -10.45 -20.84 9.25
C ASN A 39 -8.95 -20.48 9.42
N ARG A 40 -8.29 -21.04 10.46
CA ARG A 40 -6.86 -20.84 10.67
C ARG A 40 -6.02 -21.43 9.55
N LEU A 41 -6.33 -22.64 9.11
CA LEU A 41 -5.64 -23.30 7.99
C LEU A 41 -5.75 -22.46 6.71
N LYS A 42 -6.96 -21.97 6.41
CA LYS A 42 -7.18 -21.12 5.24
C LYS A 42 -6.46 -19.75 5.35
N GLN A 43 -6.42 -19.18 6.55
CA GLN A 43 -5.67 -17.94 6.83
C GLN A 43 -4.17 -18.15 6.56
N LEU A 44 -3.59 -19.26 7.06
CA LEU A 44 -2.18 -19.59 6.83
C LEU A 44 -1.86 -19.84 5.35
N GLU A 45 -2.76 -20.51 4.63
CA GLU A 45 -2.62 -20.68 3.19
C GLU A 45 -2.53 -19.32 2.46
N MET A 46 -3.40 -18.40 2.83
CA MET A 46 -3.44 -17.05 2.24
C MET A 46 -2.18 -16.24 2.60
N THR A 47 -1.80 -16.20 3.88
CA THR A 47 -0.66 -15.40 4.34
C THR A 47 0.67 -15.94 3.82
N ASN A 48 0.84 -17.26 3.76
CA ASN A 48 2.01 -17.88 3.15
C ASN A 48 2.11 -17.59 1.65
N GLY A 49 0.97 -17.52 0.95
CA GLY A 49 0.93 -17.16 -0.47
C GLY A 49 1.33 -15.71 -0.76
N THR A 50 1.25 -14.83 0.24
CA THR A 50 1.61 -13.40 0.07
C THR A 50 3.09 -13.23 -0.31
N ASP A 51 3.99 -13.92 0.34
CA ASP A 51 5.43 -13.90 0.01
C ASP A 51 5.69 -14.30 -1.43
N ASN A 52 5.12 -15.44 -1.84
CA ASN A 52 5.26 -15.93 -3.21
C ASN A 52 4.71 -14.92 -4.24
N ALA A 53 3.55 -14.32 -3.96
CA ALA A 53 2.93 -13.35 -4.86
C ALA A 53 3.83 -12.12 -5.08
N TYR A 54 4.38 -11.53 -4.02
CA TYR A 54 5.29 -10.39 -4.16
C TYR A 54 6.61 -10.76 -4.83
N GLN A 55 7.17 -11.94 -4.56
CA GLN A 55 8.37 -12.42 -5.23
C GLN A 55 8.15 -12.61 -6.74
N LEU A 56 7.04 -13.24 -7.12
CA LEU A 56 6.68 -13.42 -8.54
C LEU A 56 6.41 -12.08 -9.22
N ALA A 57 5.70 -11.16 -8.56
CA ALA A 57 5.45 -9.83 -9.10
C ALA A 57 6.76 -9.07 -9.37
N LYS A 58 7.74 -9.14 -8.47
CA LYS A 58 9.08 -8.56 -8.68
C LYS A 58 9.82 -9.25 -9.82
N LYS A 59 9.84 -10.58 -9.84
CA LYS A 59 10.53 -11.39 -10.87
C LYS A 59 10.05 -11.02 -12.26
N TYR A 60 8.74 -10.88 -12.45
CA TYR A 60 8.13 -10.58 -13.75
C TYR A 60 7.83 -9.10 -13.98
N LYS A 61 8.19 -8.22 -13.03
CA LYS A 61 7.97 -6.77 -13.11
C LYS A 61 6.50 -6.41 -13.36
N VAL A 62 5.59 -7.14 -12.72
CA VAL A 62 4.15 -6.84 -12.78
C VAL A 62 3.90 -5.49 -12.11
N LYS A 63 3.05 -4.67 -12.71
CA LYS A 63 2.62 -3.40 -12.10
C LYS A 63 1.79 -3.69 -10.87
N LEU A 64 2.24 -3.21 -9.72
CA LEU A 64 1.57 -3.39 -8.44
C LEU A 64 0.83 -2.13 -8.02
N ALA A 65 -0.34 -2.34 -7.43
CA ALA A 65 -1.05 -1.35 -6.64
C ALA A 65 -1.03 -1.77 -5.17
N TRP A 66 -0.76 -0.83 -4.30
CA TRP A 66 -0.80 -1.06 -2.86
C TRP A 66 -2.18 -0.70 -2.29
N GLY A 67 -2.66 -1.54 -1.38
CA GLY A 67 -3.87 -1.29 -0.59
C GLY A 67 -3.82 -2.09 0.70
N THR A 68 -4.72 -1.79 1.64
CA THR A 68 -4.76 -2.45 2.96
C THR A 68 -5.85 -3.49 3.08
N ASP A 69 -7.00 -3.28 2.41
CA ASP A 69 -8.20 -4.13 2.52
C ASP A 69 -8.70 -4.30 3.97
N CYS A 70 -8.54 -3.26 4.79
CA CYS A 70 -8.95 -3.26 6.20
C CYS A 70 -10.44 -2.95 6.34
N LEU A 71 -11.32 -3.86 5.85
CA LEU A 71 -12.76 -3.61 5.76
C LEU A 71 -13.54 -4.04 7.00
N PHE A 72 -13.06 -5.04 7.74
CA PHE A 72 -13.85 -5.70 8.78
C PHE A 72 -13.38 -5.40 10.21
N ASP A 73 -12.27 -4.70 10.37
CA ASP A 73 -11.72 -4.32 11.67
C ASP A 73 -11.40 -2.82 11.70
N PRO A 74 -12.22 -2.01 12.39
CA PRO A 74 -11.97 -0.58 12.52
C PRO A 74 -10.61 -0.24 13.15
N SER A 75 -10.07 -1.11 13.99
CA SER A 75 -8.76 -0.90 14.62
C SER A 75 -7.62 -0.97 13.61
N LEU A 76 -7.74 -1.81 12.59
CA LEU A 76 -6.78 -1.91 11.50
C LEU A 76 -6.84 -0.69 10.56
N ALA A 77 -8.01 -0.07 10.41
CA ALA A 77 -8.16 1.13 9.61
C ALA A 77 -7.31 2.31 10.13
N LEU A 78 -7.02 2.34 11.42
CA LEU A 78 -6.13 3.31 12.06
C LEU A 78 -4.64 2.99 11.84
N LYS A 79 -4.31 1.78 11.40
CA LYS A 79 -2.94 1.27 11.25
C LYS A 79 -2.46 1.22 9.79
N GLN A 80 -3.00 2.06 8.92
CA GLN A 80 -2.65 2.04 7.49
C GLN A 80 -1.15 2.28 7.23
N GLY A 81 -0.52 3.16 8.01
CA GLY A 81 0.93 3.36 7.95
C GLY A 81 1.72 2.10 8.29
N LYS A 82 1.27 1.34 9.27
CA LYS A 82 1.87 0.04 9.62
C LYS A 82 1.71 -0.99 8.50
N GLN A 83 0.56 -1.03 7.84
CA GLN A 83 0.38 -1.88 6.66
C GLN A 83 1.31 -1.48 5.52
N LEU A 84 1.56 -0.17 5.34
CA LEU A 84 2.53 0.29 4.34
C LEU A 84 3.95 -0.10 4.71
N SER A 85 4.35 0.01 5.96
CA SER A 85 5.71 -0.32 6.40
C SER A 85 6.04 -1.81 6.25
N LYS A 86 5.05 -2.72 6.33
CA LYS A 86 5.21 -4.15 6.04
C LYS A 86 5.77 -4.42 4.63
N MET A 87 5.55 -3.50 3.70
CA MET A 87 6.06 -3.61 2.34
C MET A 87 7.59 -3.67 2.28
N THR A 88 8.29 -3.18 3.31
CA THR A 88 9.76 -3.26 3.41
C THR A 88 10.28 -4.68 3.50
N LYS A 89 9.43 -5.65 3.73
CA LYS A 89 9.77 -7.08 3.61
C LYS A 89 10.19 -7.45 2.18
N TRP A 90 9.62 -6.80 1.17
CA TRP A 90 9.83 -7.15 -0.25
C TRP A 90 10.43 -6.02 -1.08
N PHE A 91 10.23 -4.78 -0.67
CA PHE A 91 10.57 -3.56 -1.41
C PHE A 91 11.37 -2.59 -0.56
N THR A 92 12.14 -1.74 -1.20
CA THR A 92 12.76 -0.60 -0.50
C THR A 92 11.69 0.38 -0.01
N PRO A 93 12.00 1.24 0.99
CA PRO A 93 11.09 2.31 1.40
C PRO A 93 10.65 3.20 0.23
N PHE A 94 11.55 3.55 -0.68
CA PHE A 94 11.23 4.32 -1.88
C PHE A 94 10.23 3.62 -2.79
N GLU A 95 10.43 2.34 -3.11
CA GLU A 95 9.52 1.56 -3.94
C GLU A 95 8.14 1.44 -3.29
N SER A 96 8.08 1.24 -1.97
CA SER A 96 6.83 1.14 -1.22
C SER A 96 6.05 2.46 -1.24
N LEU A 97 6.74 3.58 -0.97
CA LEU A 97 6.13 4.92 -1.05
C LEU A 97 5.67 5.26 -2.46
N LYS A 98 6.49 4.97 -3.47
CA LYS A 98 6.14 5.19 -4.87
C LYS A 98 4.90 4.39 -5.27
N MET A 99 4.80 3.14 -4.84
CA MET A 99 3.64 2.28 -5.10
C MET A 99 2.37 2.88 -4.48
N ALA A 100 2.45 3.32 -3.21
CA ALA A 100 1.31 3.89 -2.48
C ALA A 100 0.90 5.29 -2.95
N THR A 101 1.74 5.99 -3.68
CA THR A 101 1.51 7.37 -4.15
C THR A 101 1.35 7.42 -5.66
N SER A 102 2.41 7.74 -6.40
CA SER A 102 2.35 7.93 -7.86
C SER A 102 1.97 6.66 -8.62
N GLY A 103 2.33 5.46 -8.11
CA GLY A 103 1.92 4.19 -8.70
C GLY A 103 0.41 3.99 -8.63
N ASN A 104 -0.18 4.16 -7.44
CA ASN A 104 -1.63 4.08 -7.27
C ASN A 104 -2.37 5.16 -8.07
N ALA A 105 -1.80 6.36 -8.18
CA ALA A 105 -2.35 7.43 -9.00
C ALA A 105 -2.39 7.06 -10.51
N GLU A 106 -1.35 6.38 -11.03
CA GLU A 106 -1.33 5.86 -12.41
C GLU A 106 -2.47 4.85 -12.63
N LEU A 107 -2.71 3.95 -11.67
CA LEU A 107 -3.82 3.01 -11.76
C LEU A 107 -5.18 3.73 -11.72
N LEU A 108 -5.35 4.67 -10.79
CA LEU A 108 -6.59 5.43 -10.65
C LEU A 108 -6.93 6.22 -11.92
N ALA A 109 -5.94 6.79 -12.59
CA ALA A 109 -6.11 7.52 -13.85
C ALA A 109 -6.72 6.64 -14.96
N LYS A 110 -6.55 5.31 -14.91
CA LYS A 110 -7.15 4.38 -15.88
C LYS A 110 -8.68 4.27 -15.76
N SER A 111 -9.28 4.76 -14.68
CA SER A 111 -10.73 4.85 -14.53
C SER A 111 -11.38 5.88 -15.48
N GLY A 112 -10.58 6.69 -16.18
CA GLY A 112 -11.03 7.63 -17.21
C GLY A 112 -12.05 8.61 -16.65
N LYS A 113 -13.24 8.64 -17.25
CA LYS A 113 -14.34 9.55 -16.84
C LYS A 113 -14.84 9.32 -15.40
N ARG A 114 -14.50 8.19 -14.78
CA ARG A 114 -14.84 7.88 -13.37
C ARG A 114 -13.77 8.29 -12.40
N ASN A 115 -12.65 8.85 -12.88
CA ASN A 115 -11.61 9.36 -11.99
C ASN A 115 -12.19 10.51 -11.13
N PRO A 116 -12.20 10.39 -9.80
CA PRO A 116 -12.71 11.44 -8.92
C PRO A 116 -11.77 12.66 -8.84
N TYR A 117 -10.58 12.58 -9.43
CA TYR A 117 -9.56 13.64 -9.42
C TYR A 117 -9.18 14.08 -10.84
N PRO A 118 -10.13 14.67 -11.62
CA PRO A 118 -9.90 14.96 -13.03
C PRO A 118 -9.06 16.23 -13.28
N SER A 119 -8.89 17.07 -12.24
CA SER A 119 -8.36 18.44 -12.42
C SER A 119 -6.85 18.55 -12.18
N GLY A 120 -6.18 17.48 -11.78
CA GLY A 120 -4.76 17.54 -11.46
C GLY A 120 -4.14 16.16 -11.31
N LYS A 121 -2.83 16.14 -11.12
CA LYS A 121 -2.09 14.91 -10.84
C LYS A 121 -2.16 14.56 -9.35
N LEU A 122 -2.03 13.28 -9.03
CA LEU A 122 -1.96 12.75 -7.69
C LEU A 122 -0.62 12.06 -7.44
N GLY A 123 -0.24 11.96 -6.16
CA GLY A 123 0.90 11.16 -5.72
C GLY A 123 2.27 11.69 -6.11
N GLU A 124 2.36 12.94 -6.53
CA GLU A 124 3.61 13.64 -6.85
C GLU A 124 3.55 15.10 -6.41
N ILE A 125 4.70 15.68 -6.13
CA ILE A 125 4.85 17.12 -5.85
C ILE A 125 5.31 17.78 -7.14
N SER A 126 4.36 18.36 -7.86
CA SER A 126 4.63 19.09 -9.11
C SER A 126 3.63 20.21 -9.33
N GLN A 127 3.96 21.16 -10.19
CA GLN A 127 3.03 22.24 -10.55
C GLN A 127 1.77 21.64 -11.21
N GLY A 128 0.59 22.05 -10.72
CA GLY A 128 -0.69 21.59 -11.21
C GLY A 128 -1.15 20.24 -10.60
N ALA A 129 -0.41 19.67 -9.66
CA ALA A 129 -0.86 18.53 -8.87
C ALA A 129 -1.82 18.99 -7.76
N TYR A 130 -2.65 18.06 -7.28
CA TYR A 130 -3.39 18.29 -6.05
C TYR A 130 -2.41 18.51 -4.90
N ALA A 131 -2.69 19.49 -4.05
CA ALA A 131 -1.90 19.78 -2.86
C ALA A 131 -2.26 18.80 -1.73
N ASP A 132 -1.97 17.52 -1.97
CA ASP A 132 -2.11 16.41 -1.03
C ASP A 132 -0.72 16.02 -0.58
N LEU A 133 -0.32 16.41 0.62
CA LEU A 133 1.03 16.15 1.10
C LEU A 133 1.08 15.91 2.61
N ILE A 134 2.10 15.19 3.02
CA ILE A 134 2.45 14.93 4.41
C ILE A 134 3.91 15.33 4.61
N LEU A 135 4.19 16.14 5.65
CA LEU A 135 5.54 16.39 6.10
C LEU A 135 5.84 15.46 7.28
N VAL A 136 6.83 14.60 7.10
CA VAL A 136 7.24 13.61 8.10
C VAL A 136 8.48 14.12 8.83
N ASP A 137 8.51 13.95 10.15
CA ASP A 137 9.69 14.21 10.97
C ASP A 137 10.70 13.07 10.80
N GLY A 138 11.75 13.33 10.04
CA GLY A 138 12.74 12.34 9.62
C GLY A 138 12.62 11.95 8.14
N ASN A 139 13.41 10.98 7.72
CA ASN A 139 13.50 10.55 6.32
C ASN A 139 12.79 9.20 6.11
N PRO A 140 11.55 9.18 5.58
CA PRO A 140 10.83 7.94 5.33
C PRO A 140 11.44 7.08 4.20
N LEU A 141 12.35 7.61 3.40
CA LEU A 141 13.11 6.86 2.40
C LEU A 141 14.20 5.97 3.04
N GLU A 142 14.62 6.30 4.25
CA GLU A 142 15.56 5.51 5.05
C GLU A 142 14.85 4.62 6.06
N ASN A 143 13.78 5.15 6.66
CA ASN A 143 13.00 4.46 7.69
C ASN A 143 11.49 4.61 7.44
N LEU A 144 10.90 3.66 6.74
CA LEU A 144 9.47 3.68 6.44
C LEU A 144 8.58 3.51 7.69
N LYS A 145 9.11 3.03 8.81
CA LYS A 145 8.34 2.93 10.06
C LYS A 145 7.90 4.29 10.62
N LEU A 146 8.50 5.38 10.15
CA LEU A 146 8.03 6.73 10.51
C LEU A 146 6.56 6.97 10.16
N VAL A 147 6.03 6.28 9.14
CA VAL A 147 4.62 6.43 8.75
C VAL A 147 3.64 5.62 9.63
N GLU A 148 4.15 4.76 10.52
CA GLU A 148 3.32 3.96 11.43
C GLU A 148 2.66 4.80 12.53
N ASP A 149 3.32 5.90 12.92
CA ASP A 149 2.84 6.81 13.98
C ASP A 149 2.58 8.22 13.41
N PRO A 150 1.42 8.43 12.78
CA PRO A 150 1.08 9.73 12.20
C PRO A 150 0.86 10.81 13.25
N GLU A 151 0.54 10.42 14.49
CA GLU A 151 0.32 11.40 15.56
C GLU A 151 1.61 12.14 15.93
N ASN A 152 2.70 11.43 16.11
CA ASN A 152 3.96 12.00 16.51
C ASN A 152 4.85 12.41 15.32
N ASN A 153 4.83 11.64 14.22
CA ASN A 153 5.77 11.82 13.13
C ASN A 153 5.26 12.70 11.99
N PHE A 154 3.94 12.86 11.80
CA PHE A 154 3.43 13.75 10.76
C PHE A 154 3.31 15.17 11.31
N LYS A 155 4.19 16.06 10.88
CA LYS A 155 4.20 17.47 11.32
C LYS A 155 3.19 18.33 10.57
N LEU A 156 2.91 17.97 9.31
CA LEU A 156 1.87 18.61 8.52
C LEU A 156 1.12 17.56 7.71
N ILE A 157 -0.22 17.69 7.68
CA ILE A 157 -1.09 16.93 6.79
C ILE A 157 -1.92 17.93 6.02
N MET A 158 -1.82 17.90 4.69
CA MET A 158 -2.60 18.74 3.79
C MET A 158 -3.34 17.87 2.76
N LYS A 159 -4.58 18.24 2.49
CA LYS A 159 -5.39 17.62 1.44
C LYS A 159 -6.10 18.71 0.63
N ASN A 160 -5.90 18.67 -0.68
CA ASN A 160 -6.46 19.65 -1.62
C ASN A 160 -6.20 21.12 -1.19
N GLY A 161 -4.97 21.38 -0.68
CA GLY A 161 -4.57 22.70 -0.19
C GLY A 161 -5.08 23.07 1.21
N VAL A 162 -5.95 22.25 1.81
CA VAL A 162 -6.45 22.48 3.17
C VAL A 162 -5.56 21.76 4.18
N ILE A 163 -5.10 22.49 5.18
CA ILE A 163 -4.25 21.94 6.26
C ILE A 163 -5.16 21.33 7.35
N TYR A 164 -4.98 20.04 7.59
CA TYR A 164 -5.70 19.29 8.63
C TYR A 164 -4.88 19.11 9.91
N LYS A 165 -3.56 19.10 9.78
CA LYS A 165 -2.63 19.06 10.91
C LYS A 165 -1.45 19.97 10.61
N ASN A 166 -1.06 20.77 11.60
CA ASN A 166 0.17 21.56 11.57
C ASN A 166 0.74 21.67 12.98
N THR A 167 1.86 21.03 13.21
CA THR A 167 2.61 21.08 14.47
C THR A 167 4.01 21.69 14.27
N LEU A 168 4.22 22.37 13.13
CA LEU A 168 5.44 23.15 12.90
C LEU A 168 5.46 24.34 13.87
N LYS A 169 6.61 24.58 14.48
CA LYS A 169 6.89 25.75 15.33
C LYS A 169 7.48 26.87 14.50
#